data_bb6f00829ec3b6932619ed4c03a9521a
#
_entry.id   bb6f00829ec3b6932619ed4c03a9521a
#
_cell.length_a   1.000
_cell.length_b   1.000
_cell.length_c   1.000
_cell.angle_alpha   90.00
_cell.angle_beta   90.00
_cell.angle_gamma   90.00
#
_symmetry.space_group_name_H-M   'P 1'
#
loop_
_entity.id
_entity.type
_entity.pdbx_description
1 polymer ?
#
loop_
_entity_poly.entity_id
_entity_poly.type
_entity_poly.pdbx_seq_one_letter_code
_entity_poly.pdbx_strand_id
1 'polypeptide(L)'
;AALGGPSPRRVVISKPLETPGQDVYGEVDAGSGGQAVSTTMAFAKLLRNLLRDKGVGERLVPIIPDEARTFGMDSLFQEVGLYSAVGQNYDPVDSNLMFTYREDKAGQILEEGLTEAGSTASMQAAGTAYATHGEPMIPFYIFYSMFGFQRTADEIWAFQDARGRGFMMGATAGRTTLNGEGLQHEDGHSLVHASLFPSCRAYDPAFAYETAAIVRDGIERMYGEDPEDVFYYVTLYNENHVMPERPADVTDEDIISGIYRFAGAPDLGADAPRATLLASGVIMQQALKAQAMLAEQYGVAAEVYSTPSFQLLRNEALDTEHWKLHNPGSDRVPHVTQVLQEAGAAGPVIGVSDWIAAWPDLISRWVPTEHWRSMGTDGYGRSDTREALRRFVDIDAQHITAAVLVELSAKGARPEADVSKAVAELAHEPQ
;
A
#
# COMPACT_ATOMS: atom_id res chain seq x y z
N ALA A 1 24.79 -36.43 -24.55
CA ALA A 1 24.18 -37.55 -23.81
C ALA A 1 24.91 -37.79 -22.47
N ALA A 2 26.28 -37.76 -22.44
CA ALA A 2 27.05 -37.94 -21.20
C ALA A 2 26.82 -36.83 -20.15
N LEU A 3 26.36 -35.64 -20.58
CA LEU A 3 25.99 -34.53 -19.72
C LEU A 3 24.48 -34.36 -19.57
N GLY A 4 23.71 -35.43 -19.80
CA GLY A 4 22.26 -35.40 -19.63
C GLY A 4 21.47 -34.90 -20.84
N GLY A 5 22.11 -34.45 -21.91
CA GLY A 5 21.46 -33.88 -23.09
C GLY A 5 20.74 -32.55 -22.80
N PRO A 6 19.93 -32.03 -23.70
CA PRO A 6 19.09 -30.86 -23.43
C PRO A 6 18.08 -31.23 -22.35
N SER A 7 17.91 -30.36 -21.36
CA SER A 7 16.87 -30.53 -20.34
C SER A 7 15.53 -30.75 -21.03
N PRO A 8 14.76 -31.79 -20.65
CA PRO A 8 13.43 -31.96 -21.18
C PRO A 8 12.61 -30.71 -20.88
N ARG A 9 11.86 -30.24 -21.87
CA ARG A 9 10.97 -29.12 -21.67
C ARG A 9 9.91 -29.54 -20.63
N ARG A 10 10.04 -29.06 -19.41
CA ARG A 10 9.00 -29.26 -18.41
C ARG A 10 7.78 -28.46 -18.81
N VAL A 11 6.70 -29.13 -19.04
CA VAL A 11 5.37 -28.53 -19.08
C VAL A 11 4.69 -28.99 -17.80
N VAL A 12 4.76 -28.17 -16.80
CA VAL A 12 4.00 -28.38 -15.57
C VAL A 12 2.73 -27.55 -15.70
N ILE A 13 1.58 -28.20 -15.60
CA ILE A 13 0.27 -27.57 -15.63
C ILE A 13 -0.22 -27.52 -14.18
N SER A 14 -0.27 -26.33 -13.58
CA SER A 14 -1.00 -26.12 -12.34
C SER A 14 -2.48 -25.86 -12.64
N LYS A 15 -3.33 -26.26 -11.72
CA LYS A 15 -4.76 -25.94 -11.79
C LYS A 15 -5.01 -24.59 -11.11
N PRO A 16 -6.00 -23.81 -11.58
CA PRO A 16 -6.50 -22.66 -10.82
C PRO A 16 -6.92 -23.09 -9.42
N LEU A 17 -6.82 -22.18 -8.47
CA LEU A 17 -7.37 -22.37 -7.13
C LEU A 17 -8.82 -21.91 -7.10
N GLU A 18 -9.61 -22.52 -6.22
CA GLU A 18 -10.92 -21.99 -5.83
C GLU A 18 -10.67 -20.77 -4.93
N THR A 19 -10.88 -19.57 -5.49
CA THR A 19 -10.59 -18.33 -4.79
C THR A 19 -11.63 -18.02 -3.71
N PRO A 20 -11.25 -17.36 -2.59
CA PRO A 20 -12.15 -17.14 -1.47
C PRO A 20 -13.36 -16.28 -1.82
N GLY A 21 -14.51 -16.65 -1.27
CA GLY A 21 -15.74 -15.88 -1.40
C GLY A 21 -15.74 -14.59 -0.57
N GLN A 22 -16.78 -13.76 -0.77
CA GLN A 22 -16.94 -12.47 -0.08
C GLN A 22 -16.99 -12.59 1.45
N ASP A 23 -17.41 -13.71 2.00
CA ASP A 23 -17.48 -13.97 3.44
C ASP A 23 -16.12 -13.90 4.15
N VAL A 24 -15.03 -14.20 3.44
CA VAL A 24 -13.66 -14.09 3.96
C VAL A 24 -13.25 -12.62 4.16
N TYR A 25 -13.72 -11.72 3.30
CA TYR A 25 -13.36 -10.30 3.26
C TYR A 25 -14.36 -9.40 3.99
N GLY A 26 -15.62 -9.80 4.09
CA GLY A 26 -16.74 -8.96 4.53
C GLY A 26 -16.57 -8.36 5.92
N GLU A 27 -15.89 -9.04 6.83
CA GLU A 27 -15.60 -8.53 8.18
C GLU A 27 -14.62 -7.33 8.15
N VAL A 28 -13.74 -7.28 7.15
CA VAL A 28 -12.76 -6.20 6.96
C VAL A 28 -13.39 -5.05 6.16
N ASP A 29 -14.26 -5.36 5.19
CA ASP A 29 -15.01 -4.39 4.41
C ASP A 29 -15.97 -3.54 5.25
N ALA A 30 -16.51 -4.10 6.33
CA ALA A 30 -17.44 -3.42 7.26
C ALA A 30 -16.77 -2.34 8.15
N GLY A 31 -15.46 -2.13 7.98
CA GLY A 31 -14.70 -1.20 8.83
C GLY A 31 -14.49 -1.71 10.25
N SER A 32 -14.19 -0.81 11.17
CA SER A 32 -13.80 -1.17 12.54
C SER A 32 -14.87 -0.99 13.62
N GLY A 33 -16.10 -0.65 13.22
CA GLY A 33 -17.21 -0.47 14.17
C GLY A 33 -16.96 0.63 15.23
N GLY A 34 -16.20 1.66 14.88
CA GLY A 34 -15.85 2.76 15.77
C GLY A 34 -14.59 2.51 16.63
N GLN A 35 -13.99 1.34 16.57
CA GLN A 35 -12.71 1.07 17.24
C GLN A 35 -11.54 1.56 16.39
N ALA A 36 -10.52 2.12 17.02
CA ALA A 36 -9.29 2.49 16.32
C ALA A 36 -8.41 1.25 16.12
N VAL A 37 -8.11 0.93 14.87
CA VAL A 37 -7.26 -0.19 14.45
C VAL A 37 -6.29 0.27 13.37
N SER A 38 -5.18 -0.45 13.20
CA SER A 38 -4.20 -0.21 12.15
C SER A 38 -4.48 -1.08 10.91
N THR A 39 -3.92 -0.70 9.76
CA THR A 39 -3.98 -1.56 8.56
C THR A 39 -3.21 -2.86 8.77
N THR A 40 -2.14 -2.87 9.58
CA THR A 40 -1.43 -4.09 10.00
C THR A 40 -2.36 -5.05 10.73
N MET A 41 -3.14 -4.57 11.71
CA MET A 41 -4.09 -5.41 12.44
C MET A 41 -5.26 -5.88 11.58
N ALA A 42 -5.74 -5.03 10.66
CA ALA A 42 -6.76 -5.42 9.69
C ALA A 42 -6.25 -6.54 8.76
N PHE A 43 -5.01 -6.42 8.28
CA PHE A 43 -4.37 -7.46 7.47
C PHE A 43 -4.15 -8.76 8.27
N ALA A 44 -3.68 -8.70 9.51
CA ALA A 44 -3.50 -9.91 10.34
C ALA A 44 -4.84 -10.67 10.53
N LYS A 45 -5.95 -9.92 10.67
CA LYS A 45 -7.30 -10.50 10.73
C LYS A 45 -7.70 -11.13 9.40
N LEU A 46 -7.45 -10.45 8.28
CA LEU A 46 -7.71 -10.97 6.93
C LEU A 46 -6.89 -12.24 6.66
N LEU A 47 -5.60 -12.22 6.97
CA LEU A 47 -4.71 -13.38 6.80
C LEU A 47 -5.21 -14.59 7.59
N ARG A 48 -5.69 -14.39 8.82
CA ARG A 48 -6.30 -15.45 9.62
C ARG A 48 -7.55 -16.02 8.96
N ASN A 49 -8.42 -15.17 8.39
CA ASN A 49 -9.60 -15.63 7.68
C ASN A 49 -9.24 -16.44 6.43
N LEU A 50 -8.23 -15.98 5.67
CA LEU A 50 -7.69 -16.68 4.51
C LEU A 50 -7.08 -18.05 4.88
N LEU A 51 -6.32 -18.14 5.97
CA LEU A 51 -5.75 -19.42 6.44
C LEU A 51 -6.83 -20.46 6.81
N ARG A 52 -8.03 -20.03 7.14
CA ARG A 52 -9.19 -20.89 7.42
C ARG A 52 -10.01 -21.24 6.20
N ASP A 53 -9.77 -20.58 5.08
CA ASP A 53 -10.50 -20.84 3.83
C ASP A 53 -10.13 -22.22 3.27
N LYS A 54 -11.12 -22.94 2.77
CA LYS A 54 -10.94 -24.32 2.29
C LYS A 54 -10.28 -24.41 0.91
N GLY A 55 -10.42 -23.36 0.10
CA GLY A 55 -9.85 -23.30 -1.26
C GLY A 55 -8.37 -22.96 -1.26
N VAL A 56 -8.00 -21.98 -0.44
CA VAL A 56 -6.64 -21.42 -0.44
C VAL A 56 -5.84 -21.63 0.86
N GLY A 57 -6.50 -21.91 2.00
CA GLY A 57 -5.86 -21.87 3.31
C GLY A 57 -4.63 -22.78 3.44
N GLU A 58 -4.66 -24.00 2.91
CA GLU A 58 -3.52 -24.93 2.91
C GLU A 58 -2.39 -24.52 1.93
N ARG A 59 -2.64 -23.54 1.08
CA ARG A 59 -1.69 -23.03 0.07
C ARG A 59 -0.99 -21.74 0.51
N LEU A 60 -1.48 -21.09 1.58
CA LEU A 60 -0.85 -19.89 2.11
C LEU A 60 0.45 -20.21 2.84
N VAL A 61 1.46 -19.40 2.57
CA VAL A 61 2.78 -19.50 3.20
C VAL A 61 3.15 -18.12 3.77
N PRO A 62 2.77 -17.82 5.01
CA PRO A 62 3.27 -16.62 5.68
C PRO A 62 4.78 -16.78 5.92
N ILE A 63 5.57 -15.81 5.48
CA ILE A 63 7.03 -15.78 5.61
C ILE A 63 7.40 -14.54 6.40
N ILE A 64 8.17 -14.72 7.47
CA ILE A 64 8.51 -13.65 8.40
C ILE A 64 10.02 -13.75 8.70
N PRO A 65 10.80 -12.67 8.56
CA PRO A 65 12.19 -12.68 8.98
C PRO A 65 12.31 -12.88 10.49
N ASP A 66 11.56 -12.07 11.27
CA ASP A 66 11.47 -12.10 12.72
C ASP A 66 10.29 -11.20 13.16
N GLU A 67 10.05 -11.09 14.47
CA GLU A 67 9.13 -10.12 15.06
C GLU A 67 7.66 -10.20 14.60
N ALA A 68 7.15 -11.41 14.39
CA ALA A 68 5.74 -11.63 14.04
C ALA A 68 4.75 -10.94 15.00
N ARG A 69 5.16 -10.67 16.25
CA ARG A 69 4.37 -9.92 17.23
C ARG A 69 4.17 -8.47 16.82
N THR A 70 5.20 -7.80 16.28
CA THR A 70 5.10 -6.42 15.77
C THR A 70 4.09 -6.32 14.63
N PHE A 71 3.92 -7.40 13.88
CA PHE A 71 2.97 -7.51 12.78
C PHE A 71 1.59 -8.04 13.21
N GLY A 72 1.33 -8.18 14.53
CA GLY A 72 0.06 -8.66 15.07
C GLY A 72 -0.25 -10.13 14.78
N MET A 73 0.78 -10.94 14.47
CA MET A 73 0.63 -12.33 14.02
C MET A 73 0.77 -13.38 15.14
N ASP A 74 1.03 -12.97 16.38
CA ASP A 74 1.24 -13.91 17.51
C ASP A 74 0.05 -14.87 17.74
N SER A 75 -1.16 -14.44 17.42
CA SER A 75 -2.33 -15.32 17.49
C SER A 75 -2.29 -16.47 16.48
N LEU A 76 -1.57 -16.31 15.37
CA LEU A 76 -1.46 -17.34 14.33
C LEU A 76 -0.52 -18.48 14.72
N PHE A 77 0.43 -18.26 15.64
CA PHE A 77 1.32 -19.34 16.11
C PHE A 77 0.57 -20.51 16.71
N GLN A 78 -0.53 -20.25 17.40
CA GLN A 78 -1.37 -21.33 17.96
C GLN A 78 -2.22 -22.02 16.88
N GLU A 79 -2.62 -21.29 15.87
CA GLU A 79 -3.59 -21.76 14.89
C GLU A 79 -2.95 -22.60 13.79
N VAL A 80 -1.85 -22.13 13.22
CA VAL A 80 -1.18 -22.78 12.08
C VAL A 80 0.25 -23.20 12.36
N GLY A 81 0.85 -22.76 13.46
CA GLY A 81 2.21 -23.13 13.92
C GLY A 81 3.33 -22.63 13.00
N LEU A 82 4.53 -22.62 13.57
CA LEU A 82 5.77 -22.37 12.85
C LEU A 82 6.29 -23.67 12.24
N TYR A 83 6.74 -23.62 11.00
CA TYR A 83 7.33 -24.78 10.37
C TYR A 83 8.70 -25.12 10.97
N SER A 84 8.89 -26.37 11.35
CA SER A 84 10.19 -26.90 11.73
C SER A 84 10.33 -28.33 11.23
N ALA A 85 11.35 -28.61 10.41
CA ALA A 85 11.58 -29.93 9.83
C ALA A 85 11.76 -31.02 10.89
N VAL A 86 12.20 -30.67 12.10
CA VAL A 86 12.43 -31.58 13.23
C VAL A 86 11.36 -31.51 14.31
N GLY A 87 10.43 -30.53 14.22
CA GLY A 87 9.49 -30.20 15.29
C GLY A 87 10.16 -29.48 16.45
N GLN A 88 9.41 -29.23 17.53
CA GLN A 88 9.92 -28.54 18.72
C GLN A 88 10.63 -29.49 19.63
N ASN A 89 11.95 -29.32 19.80
CA ASN A 89 12.82 -30.18 20.61
C ASN A 89 13.29 -29.51 21.90
N TYR A 90 12.70 -28.41 22.31
CA TYR A 90 13.05 -27.62 23.50
C TYR A 90 11.79 -26.99 24.09
N ASP A 91 11.86 -26.64 25.37
CA ASP A 91 10.88 -25.84 26.04
C ASP A 91 11.30 -24.34 25.93
N PRO A 92 10.45 -23.43 25.42
CA PRO A 92 10.79 -22.01 25.42
C PRO A 92 11.09 -21.49 26.82
N VAL A 93 12.15 -20.70 26.96
CA VAL A 93 12.63 -20.17 28.26
C VAL A 93 11.57 -19.37 28.99
N ASP A 94 10.71 -18.70 28.22
CA ASP A 94 9.63 -17.82 28.66
C ASP A 94 8.22 -18.41 28.45
N SER A 95 8.13 -19.73 28.36
CA SER A 95 6.86 -20.46 28.12
C SER A 95 5.74 -20.11 29.13
N ASN A 96 6.08 -19.61 30.32
CA ASN A 96 5.15 -19.17 31.34
C ASN A 96 4.67 -17.71 31.15
N LEU A 97 5.31 -16.93 30.27
CA LEU A 97 5.09 -15.50 30.07
C LEU A 97 4.50 -15.18 28.71
N MET A 98 4.58 -16.12 27.75
CA MET A 98 4.21 -15.89 26.37
C MET A 98 3.06 -16.77 25.91
N PHE A 99 2.33 -16.28 24.93
CA PHE A 99 1.43 -17.08 24.12
C PHE A 99 2.17 -18.30 23.58
N THR A 100 1.47 -19.40 23.40
CA THR A 100 2.03 -20.70 23.06
C THR A 100 2.78 -20.66 21.73
N TYR A 101 4.09 -20.45 21.77
CA TYR A 101 4.99 -20.64 20.65
C TYR A 101 5.04 -22.12 20.32
N ARG A 102 4.76 -22.48 19.09
CA ARG A 102 4.71 -23.89 18.67
C ARG A 102 5.41 -24.09 17.34
N GLU A 103 6.48 -24.87 17.35
CA GLU A 103 7.11 -25.40 16.15
C GLU A 103 6.54 -26.78 15.81
N ASP A 104 6.16 -26.98 14.57
CA ASP A 104 5.57 -28.24 14.10
C ASP A 104 6.04 -28.56 12.67
N LYS A 105 6.16 -29.86 12.37
CA LYS A 105 6.47 -30.31 11.00
C LYS A 105 5.37 -29.96 9.99
N ALA A 106 4.15 -29.75 10.45
CA ALA A 106 3.01 -29.31 9.67
C ALA A 106 2.73 -27.80 9.82
N GLY A 107 3.63 -27.04 10.45
CA GLY A 107 3.49 -25.59 10.57
C GLY A 107 3.50 -24.90 9.20
N GLN A 108 2.73 -23.81 9.07
CA GLN A 108 2.61 -23.08 7.81
C GLN A 108 3.44 -21.80 7.79
N ILE A 109 3.78 -21.22 8.95
CA ILE A 109 4.58 -19.99 9.03
C ILE A 109 6.05 -20.34 8.90
N LEU A 110 6.74 -19.72 7.95
CA LEU A 110 8.18 -19.75 7.83
C LEU A 110 8.79 -18.57 8.59
N GLU A 111 9.46 -18.84 9.70
CA GLU A 111 10.23 -17.85 10.45
C GLU A 111 11.71 -18.05 10.12
N GLU A 112 12.27 -17.16 9.29
CA GLU A 112 13.60 -17.32 8.68
C GLU A 112 14.73 -16.78 9.58
N GLY A 113 14.40 -16.09 10.66
CA GLY A 113 15.34 -15.26 11.41
C GLY A 113 15.60 -13.91 10.75
N LEU A 114 16.51 -13.12 11.32
CA LEU A 114 16.85 -11.77 10.83
C LEU A 114 17.61 -11.83 9.49
N THR A 115 16.96 -12.36 8.46
CA THR A 115 17.50 -12.50 7.11
C THR A 115 16.43 -12.25 6.06
N GLU A 116 16.37 -11.04 5.54
CA GLU A 116 15.46 -10.70 4.44
C GLU A 116 15.82 -11.44 3.14
N ALA A 117 17.11 -11.72 2.93
CA ALA A 117 17.57 -12.53 1.78
C ALA A 117 17.04 -13.97 1.86
N GLY A 118 17.15 -14.64 3.03
CA GLY A 118 16.56 -15.96 3.25
C GLY A 118 15.04 -15.96 3.03
N SER A 119 14.35 -14.96 3.57
CA SER A 119 12.90 -14.80 3.41
C SER A 119 12.50 -14.57 1.96
N THR A 120 13.26 -13.77 1.20
CA THR A 120 13.01 -13.54 -0.24
C THR A 120 13.25 -14.81 -1.04
N ALA A 121 14.28 -15.60 -0.71
CA ALA A 121 14.54 -16.90 -1.34
C ALA A 121 13.39 -17.89 -1.06
N SER A 122 12.85 -17.94 0.16
CA SER A 122 11.66 -18.74 0.50
C SER A 122 10.42 -18.25 -0.23
N MET A 123 10.24 -16.93 -0.37
CA MET A 123 9.17 -16.35 -1.19
C MET A 123 9.30 -16.79 -2.65
N GLN A 124 10.53 -16.77 -3.21
CA GLN A 124 10.77 -17.21 -4.58
C GLN A 124 10.45 -18.71 -4.75
N ALA A 125 10.86 -19.55 -3.81
CA ALA A 125 10.57 -20.98 -3.84
C ALA A 125 9.06 -21.24 -3.83
N ALA A 126 8.30 -20.60 -2.93
CA ALA A 126 6.85 -20.74 -2.84
C ALA A 126 6.14 -20.12 -4.07
N GLY A 127 6.48 -18.89 -4.44
CA GLY A 127 5.83 -18.16 -5.53
C GLY A 127 6.07 -18.73 -6.93
N THR A 128 7.08 -19.60 -7.09
CA THR A 128 7.36 -20.33 -8.35
C THR A 128 6.95 -21.81 -8.29
N ALA A 129 6.38 -22.29 -7.19
CA ALA A 129 6.02 -23.69 -6.99
C ALA A 129 4.98 -24.20 -8.02
N TYR A 130 4.09 -23.31 -8.48
CA TYR A 130 3.14 -23.62 -9.54
C TYR A 130 3.83 -24.08 -10.83
N ALA A 131 4.98 -23.48 -11.18
CA ALA A 131 5.74 -23.78 -12.39
C ALA A 131 6.76 -24.91 -12.19
N THR A 132 7.32 -25.05 -10.98
CA THR A 132 8.36 -26.04 -10.67
C THR A 132 7.81 -27.37 -10.20
N HIS A 133 6.69 -27.38 -9.50
CA HIS A 133 6.08 -28.56 -8.89
C HIS A 133 4.63 -28.83 -9.37
N GLY A 134 4.00 -27.85 -10.05
CA GLY A 134 2.58 -27.95 -10.44
C GLY A 134 1.60 -27.66 -9.29
N GLU A 135 2.10 -27.21 -8.16
CA GLU A 135 1.35 -26.93 -6.95
C GLU A 135 1.44 -25.43 -6.64
N PRO A 136 0.38 -24.64 -6.88
CA PRO A 136 0.41 -23.23 -6.55
C PRO A 136 0.46 -23.02 -5.04
N MET A 137 1.42 -22.22 -4.60
CA MET A 137 1.54 -21.75 -3.22
C MET A 137 1.43 -20.22 -3.22
N ILE A 138 0.84 -19.67 -2.17
CA ILE A 138 0.55 -18.24 -2.03
C ILE A 138 1.44 -17.67 -0.91
N PRO A 139 2.66 -17.22 -1.21
CA PRO A 139 3.50 -16.59 -0.21
C PRO A 139 2.98 -15.21 0.18
N PHE A 140 2.95 -14.96 1.50
CA PHE A 140 2.83 -13.65 2.11
C PHE A 140 4.11 -13.36 2.86
N TYR A 141 5.02 -12.63 2.24
CA TYR A 141 6.27 -12.20 2.87
C TYR A 141 6.04 -10.89 3.61
N ILE A 142 6.05 -10.94 4.95
CA ILE A 142 5.78 -9.81 5.83
C ILE A 142 7.11 -9.36 6.45
N PHE A 143 7.49 -8.11 6.27
CA PHE A 143 8.79 -7.58 6.67
C PHE A 143 8.72 -6.08 6.98
N TYR A 144 9.72 -5.55 7.67
CA TYR A 144 9.87 -4.10 7.78
C TYR A 144 10.10 -3.49 6.40
N SER A 145 9.22 -2.58 5.98
CA SER A 145 9.22 -2.02 4.62
C SER A 145 10.56 -1.44 4.20
N MET A 146 11.30 -0.87 5.16
CA MET A 146 12.66 -0.33 4.96
C MET A 146 13.66 -1.38 4.46
N PHE A 147 13.49 -2.65 4.80
CA PHE A 147 14.49 -3.69 4.59
C PHE A 147 14.22 -4.61 3.39
N GLY A 148 13.10 -4.42 2.68
CA GLY A 148 12.76 -5.19 1.49
C GLY A 148 13.62 -4.81 0.29
N PHE A 149 13.13 -3.92 -0.53
CA PHE A 149 13.80 -3.53 -1.78
C PHE A 149 15.23 -3.03 -1.59
N GLN A 150 15.54 -2.34 -0.51
CA GLN A 150 16.90 -1.87 -0.24
C GLN A 150 17.93 -2.99 -0.05
N ARG A 151 17.52 -4.10 0.59
CA ARG A 151 18.44 -5.20 0.90
C ARG A 151 18.41 -6.32 -0.12
N THR A 152 17.24 -6.54 -0.76
CA THR A 152 16.98 -7.73 -1.56
C THR A 152 16.45 -7.42 -2.97
N ALA A 153 16.70 -6.21 -3.49
CA ALA A 153 16.21 -5.81 -4.80
C ALA A 153 16.65 -6.75 -5.92
N ASP A 154 17.88 -7.25 -5.86
CA ASP A 154 18.41 -8.21 -6.84
C ASP A 154 17.66 -9.55 -6.81
N GLU A 155 17.38 -10.05 -5.62
CA GLU A 155 16.59 -11.28 -5.43
C GLU A 155 15.13 -11.09 -5.85
N ILE A 156 14.54 -9.91 -5.56
CA ILE A 156 13.19 -9.57 -6.02
C ILE A 156 13.17 -9.47 -7.55
N TRP A 157 14.24 -8.95 -8.15
CA TRP A 157 14.36 -8.95 -9.60
C TRP A 157 14.41 -10.37 -10.16
N ALA A 158 15.21 -11.25 -9.56
CA ALA A 158 15.25 -12.67 -9.91
C ALA A 158 13.90 -13.37 -9.70
N PHE A 159 13.15 -13.00 -8.67
CA PHE A 159 11.80 -13.49 -8.43
C PHE A 159 10.84 -13.16 -9.58
N GLN A 160 10.83 -11.91 -10.06
CA GLN A 160 9.99 -11.55 -11.20
C GLN A 160 10.47 -12.19 -12.52
N ASP A 161 11.78 -12.32 -12.74
CA ASP A 161 12.33 -13.02 -13.92
C ASP A 161 11.92 -14.50 -13.94
N ALA A 162 11.81 -15.11 -12.76
CA ALA A 162 11.29 -16.46 -12.59
C ALA A 162 9.77 -16.55 -12.67
N ARG A 163 9.06 -15.44 -12.94
CA ARG A 163 7.59 -15.32 -12.96
C ARG A 163 6.97 -15.68 -11.61
N GLY A 164 7.59 -15.26 -10.54
CA GLY A 164 7.10 -15.47 -9.19
C GLY A 164 5.79 -14.74 -8.93
N ARG A 165 4.90 -15.39 -8.17
CA ARG A 165 3.59 -14.88 -7.75
C ARG A 165 3.51 -14.83 -6.24
N GLY A 166 2.90 -13.80 -5.67
CA GLY A 166 2.74 -13.67 -4.22
C GLY A 166 2.65 -12.24 -3.75
N PHE A 167 2.67 -12.09 -2.43
CA PHE A 167 2.49 -10.81 -1.76
C PHE A 167 3.72 -10.47 -0.94
N MET A 168 4.24 -9.27 -1.12
CA MET A 168 5.20 -8.61 -0.25
C MET A 168 4.44 -7.59 0.60
N MET A 169 4.46 -7.76 1.92
CA MET A 169 3.75 -6.91 2.86
C MET A 169 4.76 -6.06 3.63
N GLY A 170 4.94 -4.81 3.19
CA GLY A 170 5.82 -3.86 3.85
C GLY A 170 5.17 -3.32 5.12
N ALA A 171 5.41 -3.98 6.23
CA ALA A 171 4.84 -3.63 7.52
C ALA A 171 5.66 -2.56 8.24
N THR A 172 5.05 -1.91 9.23
CA THR A 172 5.61 -0.74 9.91
C THR A 172 6.00 0.38 8.93
N ALA A 173 5.16 0.56 7.90
CA ALA A 173 5.40 1.48 6.80
C ALA A 173 5.35 2.95 7.23
N GLY A 174 5.96 3.80 6.39
CA GLY A 174 5.89 5.25 6.49
C GLY A 174 6.98 5.89 7.33
N ARG A 175 7.46 7.03 6.89
CA ARG A 175 8.58 7.72 7.54
C ARG A 175 8.18 8.44 8.81
N THR A 176 6.95 8.96 8.89
CA THR A 176 6.46 9.67 10.07
C THR A 176 5.61 8.80 10.99
N THR A 177 5.23 7.62 10.52
CA THR A 177 4.27 6.77 11.24
C THR A 177 4.97 5.84 12.23
N LEU A 178 6.14 5.34 11.89
CA LEU A 178 6.92 4.47 12.76
C LEU A 178 7.72 5.31 13.76
N ASN A 179 7.15 5.55 14.92
CA ASN A 179 7.81 6.21 16.03
C ASN A 179 8.23 5.20 17.12
N GLY A 180 9.23 5.52 17.89
CA GLY A 180 9.71 4.70 19.02
C GLY A 180 10.66 3.56 18.64
N GLU A 181 10.99 3.42 17.35
CA GLU A 181 12.04 2.53 16.85
C GLU A 181 13.24 3.37 16.33
N GLY A 182 14.27 2.71 15.84
CA GLY A 182 15.44 3.43 15.30
C GLY A 182 15.16 4.03 13.92
N LEU A 183 15.91 5.09 13.57
CA LEU A 183 15.79 5.79 12.28
C LEU A 183 15.92 4.86 11.08
N GLN A 184 16.65 3.75 11.22
CA GLN A 184 16.84 2.76 10.16
C GLN A 184 15.55 2.04 9.75
N HIS A 185 14.48 2.14 10.53
CA HIS A 185 13.18 1.53 10.20
C HIS A 185 12.24 2.50 9.48
N GLU A 186 12.54 3.79 9.48
CA GLU A 186 11.68 4.85 8.93
C GLU A 186 11.77 4.92 7.41
N ASP A 187 10.96 4.11 6.74
CA ASP A 187 10.92 3.99 5.30
C ASP A 187 10.10 5.13 4.64
N GLY A 188 10.69 5.79 3.67
CA GLY A 188 10.00 6.81 2.86
C GLY A 188 10.14 6.57 1.35
N HIS A 189 10.70 5.45 0.88
CA HIS A 189 11.09 5.29 -0.52
C HIS A 189 10.85 3.90 -1.14
N SER A 190 10.47 2.89 -0.37
CA SER A 190 10.29 1.53 -0.92
C SER A 190 9.22 1.45 -2.01
N LEU A 191 8.16 2.26 -1.95
CA LEU A 191 7.16 2.33 -3.03
C LEU A 191 7.73 2.87 -4.35
N VAL A 192 8.64 3.85 -4.28
CA VAL A 192 9.35 4.33 -5.49
C VAL A 192 10.28 3.24 -6.03
N HIS A 193 10.96 2.50 -5.16
CA HIS A 193 11.73 1.32 -5.58
C HIS A 193 10.83 0.26 -6.22
N ALA A 194 9.69 -0.08 -5.62
CA ALA A 194 8.73 -1.02 -6.17
C ALA A 194 8.25 -0.62 -7.58
N SER A 195 8.14 0.67 -7.85
CA SER A 195 7.73 1.19 -9.17
C SER A 195 8.71 0.89 -10.30
N LEU A 196 9.93 0.45 -9.99
CA LEU A 196 10.94 0.05 -10.96
C LEU A 196 10.80 -1.41 -11.42
N PHE A 197 9.97 -2.20 -10.76
CA PHE A 197 9.79 -3.62 -11.04
C PHE A 197 8.57 -3.83 -11.94
N PRO A 198 8.73 -4.27 -13.20
CA PRO A 198 7.65 -4.34 -14.18
C PRO A 198 6.46 -5.22 -13.78
N SER A 199 6.71 -6.33 -13.06
CA SER A 199 5.66 -7.25 -12.60
C SER A 199 5.08 -6.87 -11.23
N CYS A 200 5.61 -5.83 -10.57
CA CYS A 200 5.15 -5.39 -9.26
C CYS A 200 3.90 -4.51 -9.38
N ARG A 201 2.89 -4.83 -8.59
CA ARG A 201 1.72 -3.98 -8.35
C ARG A 201 1.83 -3.42 -6.94
N ALA A 202 2.25 -2.15 -6.82
CA ALA A 202 2.53 -1.51 -5.54
C ALA A 202 1.35 -0.66 -5.07
N TYR A 203 0.94 -0.86 -3.82
CA TYR A 203 -0.20 -0.18 -3.20
C TYR A 203 0.15 0.37 -1.82
N ASP A 204 -0.43 1.52 -1.51
CA ASP A 204 -0.35 2.23 -0.23
C ASP A 204 -1.76 2.46 0.34
N PRO A 205 -2.45 1.41 0.84
CA PRO A 205 -3.83 1.51 1.28
C PRO A 205 -3.96 2.34 2.56
N ALA A 206 -4.99 3.19 2.59
CA ALA A 206 -5.37 4.00 3.76
C ALA A 206 -6.31 3.24 4.72
N PHE A 207 -7.13 2.33 4.19
CA PHE A 207 -8.24 1.70 4.91
C PHE A 207 -8.22 0.18 4.80
N ALA A 208 -8.87 -0.46 5.77
CA ALA A 208 -8.96 -1.91 5.86
C ALA A 208 -9.61 -2.54 4.60
N TYR A 209 -10.69 -1.95 4.11
CA TYR A 209 -11.39 -2.44 2.91
C TYR A 209 -10.55 -2.31 1.63
N GLU A 210 -9.68 -1.30 1.54
CA GLU A 210 -8.71 -1.20 0.43
C GLU A 210 -7.73 -2.37 0.47
N THR A 211 -7.19 -2.67 1.66
CA THR A 211 -6.29 -3.82 1.84
C THR A 211 -6.99 -5.13 1.45
N ALA A 212 -8.27 -5.29 1.83
CA ALA A 212 -9.06 -6.47 1.49
C ALA A 212 -9.30 -6.59 -0.03
N ALA A 213 -9.66 -5.49 -0.70
CA ALA A 213 -9.88 -5.47 -2.15
C ALA A 213 -8.59 -5.79 -2.92
N ILE A 214 -7.45 -5.23 -2.50
CA ILE A 214 -6.14 -5.46 -3.12
C ILE A 214 -5.70 -6.93 -2.97
N VAL A 215 -5.87 -7.50 -1.77
CA VAL A 215 -5.52 -8.91 -1.53
C VAL A 215 -6.43 -9.85 -2.32
N ARG A 216 -7.72 -9.53 -2.41
CA ARG A 216 -8.69 -10.29 -3.21
C ARG A 216 -8.32 -10.28 -4.69
N ASP A 217 -8.08 -9.10 -5.27
CA ASP A 217 -7.62 -8.97 -6.67
C ASP A 217 -6.33 -9.77 -6.91
N GLY A 218 -5.38 -9.68 -5.97
CA GLY A 218 -4.11 -10.40 -6.11
C GLY A 218 -4.28 -11.92 -6.09
N ILE A 219 -5.11 -12.47 -5.23
CA ILE A 219 -5.39 -13.91 -5.20
C ILE A 219 -6.08 -14.33 -6.49
N GLU A 220 -7.13 -13.61 -6.92
CA GLU A 220 -7.83 -13.93 -8.16
C GLU A 220 -6.92 -13.83 -9.39
N ARG A 221 -6.18 -12.73 -9.50
CA ARG A 221 -5.30 -12.43 -10.64
C ARG A 221 -4.12 -13.39 -10.76
N MET A 222 -3.54 -13.84 -9.66
CA MET A 222 -2.36 -14.71 -9.67
C MET A 222 -2.70 -16.20 -9.69
N TYR A 223 -3.87 -16.58 -9.15
CA TYR A 223 -4.19 -17.99 -8.89
C TYR A 223 -5.56 -18.44 -9.39
N GLY A 224 -6.40 -17.52 -9.92
CA GLY A 224 -7.71 -17.80 -10.51
C GLY A 224 -7.61 -18.46 -11.90
N GLU A 225 -8.69 -18.39 -12.68
CA GLU A 225 -8.82 -19.10 -13.97
C GLU A 225 -7.84 -18.62 -15.05
N ASP A 226 -7.56 -17.31 -15.11
CA ASP A 226 -6.63 -16.69 -16.08
C ASP A 226 -5.44 -16.04 -15.35
N PRO A 227 -4.51 -16.85 -14.82
CA PRO A 227 -3.50 -16.35 -13.91
C PRO A 227 -2.42 -15.52 -14.60
N GLU A 228 -2.12 -14.35 -14.00
CA GLU A 228 -1.05 -13.45 -14.43
C GLU A 228 0.25 -13.65 -13.62
N ASP A 229 1.40 -13.46 -14.28
CA ASP A 229 2.71 -13.54 -13.65
C ASP A 229 3.10 -12.16 -13.07
N VAL A 230 2.44 -11.79 -11.98
CA VAL A 230 2.66 -10.55 -11.22
C VAL A 230 2.87 -10.85 -9.75
N PHE A 231 3.33 -9.87 -9.00
CA PHE A 231 3.36 -9.91 -7.54
C PHE A 231 2.91 -8.56 -6.97
N TYR A 232 2.46 -8.57 -5.73
CA TYR A 232 1.93 -7.40 -5.06
C TYR A 232 2.90 -6.91 -3.99
N TYR A 233 3.10 -5.60 -3.91
CA TYR A 233 3.71 -4.95 -2.78
C TYR A 233 2.69 -4.04 -2.11
N VAL A 234 2.36 -4.32 -0.86
CA VAL A 234 1.32 -3.61 -0.10
C VAL A 234 1.91 -3.10 1.20
N THR A 235 1.77 -1.82 1.46
CA THR A 235 2.25 -1.21 2.71
C THR A 235 1.23 -1.36 3.84
N LEU A 236 1.72 -1.58 5.06
CA LEU A 236 0.90 -1.73 6.26
C LEU A 236 1.43 -0.84 7.38
N TYR A 237 0.55 -0.11 8.01
CA TYR A 237 0.88 0.87 9.04
C TYR A 237 0.45 0.40 10.43
N ASN A 238 1.20 0.80 11.46
CA ASN A 238 0.90 0.52 12.87
C ASN A 238 0.17 1.67 13.59
N GLU A 239 -0.22 2.72 12.88
CA GLU A 239 -1.03 3.77 13.45
C GLU A 239 -2.51 3.40 13.47
N ASN A 240 -3.12 3.51 14.67
CA ASN A 240 -4.52 3.20 14.85
C ASN A 240 -5.41 4.40 14.52
N HIS A 241 -6.43 4.17 13.71
CA HIS A 241 -7.53 5.11 13.47
C HIS A 241 -8.83 4.34 13.25
N VAL A 242 -9.96 5.04 13.35
CA VAL A 242 -11.24 4.42 13.05
C VAL A 242 -11.30 4.14 11.55
N MET A 243 -11.40 2.86 11.19
CA MET A 243 -11.56 2.45 9.80
C MET A 243 -13.03 2.65 9.41
N PRO A 244 -13.31 3.44 8.37
CA PRO A 244 -14.67 3.59 7.87
C PRO A 244 -15.17 2.28 7.24
N GLU A 245 -16.47 2.14 7.20
CA GLU A 245 -17.11 1.20 6.29
C GLU A 245 -16.82 1.63 4.84
N ARG A 246 -16.70 0.67 3.93
CA ARG A 246 -16.51 0.95 2.51
C ARG A 246 -17.67 1.78 1.96
N PRO A 247 -17.44 2.90 1.28
CA PRO A 247 -18.51 3.67 0.65
C PRO A 247 -19.28 2.81 -0.36
N ALA A 248 -20.61 2.92 -0.36
CA ALA A 248 -21.47 2.04 -1.16
C ALA A 248 -21.31 2.20 -2.69
N ASP A 249 -20.78 3.34 -3.12
CA ASP A 249 -20.49 3.68 -4.52
C ASP A 249 -19.05 3.37 -4.94
N VAL A 250 -18.21 2.87 -4.03
CA VAL A 250 -16.82 2.49 -4.31
C VAL A 250 -16.74 0.99 -4.59
N THR A 251 -16.29 0.63 -5.79
CA THR A 251 -16.11 -0.75 -6.24
C THR A 251 -14.68 -1.23 -5.99
N ASP A 252 -14.41 -2.52 -6.16
CA ASP A 252 -13.05 -3.04 -6.14
C ASP A 252 -12.21 -2.45 -7.28
N GLU A 253 -12.81 -2.32 -8.47
CA GLU A 253 -12.12 -1.77 -9.62
C GLU A 253 -11.63 -0.33 -9.36
N ASP A 254 -12.43 0.49 -8.67
CA ASP A 254 -12.02 1.83 -8.28
C ASP A 254 -10.77 1.81 -7.38
N ILE A 255 -10.73 0.89 -6.41
CA ILE A 255 -9.57 0.74 -5.51
C ILE A 255 -8.35 0.21 -6.27
N ILE A 256 -8.54 -0.83 -7.08
CA ILE A 256 -7.47 -1.53 -7.81
C ILE A 256 -6.89 -0.66 -8.91
N SER A 257 -7.70 0.21 -9.52
CA SER A 257 -7.24 1.18 -10.53
C SER A 257 -6.29 2.23 -9.96
N GLY A 258 -6.30 2.42 -8.64
CA GLY A 258 -5.34 3.25 -7.91
C GLY A 258 -5.85 4.64 -7.52
N ILE A 259 -7.10 5.01 -7.82
CA ILE A 259 -7.69 6.29 -7.41
C ILE A 259 -9.22 6.22 -7.36
N TYR A 260 -9.80 6.75 -6.30
CA TYR A 260 -11.24 6.97 -6.22
C TYR A 260 -11.57 8.16 -5.30
N ARG A 261 -12.73 8.80 -5.50
CA ARG A 261 -13.19 9.89 -4.66
C ARG A 261 -13.70 9.35 -3.32
N PHE A 262 -13.02 9.68 -2.24
CA PHE A 262 -13.42 9.30 -0.88
C PHE A 262 -14.37 10.31 -0.25
N ALA A 263 -14.07 11.62 -0.36
CA ALA A 263 -14.92 12.67 0.19
C ALA A 263 -15.15 13.78 -0.84
N GLY A 264 -16.42 14.04 -1.13
CA GLY A 264 -16.81 15.16 -2.00
C GLY A 264 -16.50 16.52 -1.38
N ALA A 265 -16.44 17.55 -2.23
CA ALA A 265 -16.26 18.92 -1.78
C ALA A 265 -17.48 19.38 -0.96
N PRO A 266 -17.26 20.06 0.20
CA PRO A 266 -18.33 20.71 0.94
C PRO A 266 -19.07 21.75 0.06
N ASP A 267 -20.39 21.84 0.22
CA ASP A 267 -21.19 22.86 -0.48
C ASP A 267 -20.99 24.25 0.17
N LEU A 268 -20.12 25.03 -0.44
CA LEU A 268 -19.83 26.41 -0.06
C LEU A 268 -20.33 27.43 -1.09
N GLY A 269 -21.19 26.99 -2.02
CA GLY A 269 -21.70 27.79 -3.13
C GLY A 269 -20.82 27.71 -4.38
N ALA A 270 -21.37 28.15 -5.52
CA ALA A 270 -20.75 28.01 -6.84
C ALA A 270 -19.46 28.82 -7.03
N ASP A 271 -19.32 29.94 -6.31
CA ASP A 271 -18.19 30.86 -6.43
C ASP A 271 -17.03 30.50 -5.47
N ALA A 272 -17.20 29.47 -4.61
CA ALA A 272 -16.15 29.06 -3.70
C ALA A 272 -14.93 28.53 -4.45
N PRO A 273 -13.70 28.96 -4.08
CA PRO A 273 -12.49 28.38 -4.63
C PRO A 273 -12.45 26.86 -4.39
N ARG A 274 -11.98 26.12 -5.38
CA ARG A 274 -11.91 24.65 -5.32
C ARG A 274 -10.48 24.16 -5.30
N ALA A 275 -10.27 22.98 -4.69
CA ALA A 275 -9.02 22.26 -4.70
C ALA A 275 -9.28 20.74 -4.70
N THR A 276 -8.26 19.97 -5.02
CA THR A 276 -8.30 18.50 -4.97
C THR A 276 -7.10 18.00 -4.16
N LEU A 277 -7.35 17.10 -3.21
CA LEU A 277 -6.34 16.44 -2.41
C LEU A 277 -6.28 14.96 -2.82
N LEU A 278 -5.11 14.49 -3.26
CA LEU A 278 -4.83 13.09 -3.54
C LEU A 278 -3.95 12.57 -2.41
N ALA A 279 -4.45 11.64 -1.62
CA ALA A 279 -3.73 11.13 -0.46
C ALA A 279 -3.69 9.60 -0.46
N SER A 280 -2.60 9.01 0.05
CA SER A 280 -2.45 7.57 0.27
C SER A 280 -2.05 7.24 1.70
N GLY A 281 -2.22 5.98 2.09
CA GLY A 281 -1.85 5.49 3.40
C GLY A 281 -2.43 6.30 4.55
N VAL A 282 -1.72 6.38 5.65
CA VAL A 282 -2.20 7.08 6.88
C VAL A 282 -2.36 8.59 6.69
N ILE A 283 -1.71 9.20 5.68
CA ILE A 283 -1.80 10.64 5.44
C ILE A 283 -3.19 11.03 4.92
N MET A 284 -3.99 10.07 4.52
CA MET A 284 -5.42 10.27 4.27
C MET A 284 -6.11 10.98 5.44
N GLN A 285 -5.73 10.67 6.69
CA GLN A 285 -6.27 11.33 7.88
C GLN A 285 -5.89 12.82 7.95
N GLN A 286 -4.71 13.19 7.48
CA GLN A 286 -4.28 14.59 7.44
C GLN A 286 -4.99 15.34 6.30
N ALA A 287 -5.20 14.71 5.15
CA ALA A 287 -5.95 15.28 4.04
C ALA A 287 -7.41 15.56 4.41
N LEU A 288 -8.07 14.66 5.15
CA LEU A 288 -9.44 14.88 5.63
C LEU A 288 -9.53 16.03 6.64
N LYS A 289 -8.55 16.14 7.55
CA LYS A 289 -8.46 17.30 8.47
C LYS A 289 -8.22 18.60 7.70
N ALA A 290 -7.35 18.58 6.67
CA ALA A 290 -7.11 19.74 5.83
C ALA A 290 -8.37 20.16 5.05
N GLN A 291 -9.16 19.21 4.54
CA GLN A 291 -10.45 19.49 3.91
C GLN A 291 -11.37 20.28 4.85
N ALA A 292 -11.51 19.83 6.10
CA ALA A 292 -12.32 20.52 7.09
C ALA A 292 -11.80 21.93 7.38
N MET A 293 -10.48 22.09 7.59
CA MET A 293 -9.84 23.40 7.83
C MET A 293 -10.03 24.35 6.64
N LEU A 294 -9.86 23.85 5.41
CA LEU A 294 -10.06 24.61 4.19
C LEU A 294 -11.49 25.15 4.09
N ALA A 295 -12.47 24.31 4.39
CA ALA A 295 -13.89 24.69 4.35
C ALA A 295 -14.25 25.69 5.45
N GLU A 296 -13.93 25.39 6.70
CA GLU A 296 -14.39 26.13 7.88
C GLU A 296 -13.67 27.46 8.07
N GLN A 297 -12.35 27.50 7.81
CA GLN A 297 -11.54 28.66 8.10
C GLN A 297 -11.26 29.52 6.87
N TYR A 298 -11.23 28.92 5.68
CA TYR A 298 -10.79 29.58 4.46
C TYR A 298 -11.84 29.62 3.34
N GLY A 299 -13.01 28.96 3.51
CA GLY A 299 -14.06 28.92 2.51
C GLY A 299 -13.61 28.31 1.19
N VAL A 300 -12.75 27.29 1.23
CA VAL A 300 -12.26 26.52 0.08
C VAL A 300 -12.95 25.17 0.05
N ALA A 301 -13.60 24.84 -1.06
CA ALA A 301 -14.29 23.57 -1.26
C ALA A 301 -13.30 22.54 -1.87
N ALA A 302 -12.67 21.73 -1.02
CA ALA A 302 -11.72 20.71 -1.45
C ALA A 302 -12.38 19.33 -1.55
N GLU A 303 -12.08 18.57 -2.62
CA GLU A 303 -12.37 17.15 -2.71
C GLU A 303 -11.18 16.33 -2.20
N VAL A 304 -11.45 15.14 -1.63
CA VAL A 304 -10.40 14.22 -1.19
C VAL A 304 -10.55 12.89 -1.91
N TYR A 305 -9.49 12.49 -2.57
CA TYR A 305 -9.35 11.19 -3.22
C TYR A 305 -8.43 10.29 -2.41
N SER A 306 -8.81 9.04 -2.23
CA SER A 306 -7.86 8.00 -1.89
C SER A 306 -7.13 7.58 -3.15
N THR A 307 -5.80 7.54 -3.05
CA THR A 307 -4.93 7.19 -4.17
C THR A 307 -4.02 6.03 -3.76
N PRO A 308 -4.57 4.82 -3.60
CA PRO A 308 -3.80 3.68 -3.12
C PRO A 308 -2.64 3.27 -4.03
N SER A 309 -2.60 3.72 -5.31
CA SER A 309 -1.46 3.41 -6.17
C SER A 309 -1.14 4.48 -7.23
N PHE A 310 -0.18 5.33 -6.94
CA PHE A 310 0.39 6.23 -7.94
C PHE A 310 1.17 5.48 -9.04
N GLN A 311 1.74 4.31 -8.73
CA GLN A 311 2.44 3.48 -9.71
C GLN A 311 1.50 2.95 -10.79
N LEU A 312 0.36 2.38 -10.43
CA LEU A 312 -0.56 1.79 -11.41
C LEU A 312 -1.18 2.85 -12.30
N LEU A 313 -1.52 4.01 -11.73
CA LEU A 313 -1.97 5.17 -12.51
C LEU A 313 -0.90 5.61 -13.52
N ARG A 314 0.38 5.65 -13.12
CA ARG A 314 1.48 5.94 -14.02
C ARG A 314 1.60 4.89 -15.13
N ASN A 315 1.54 3.62 -14.78
CA ASN A 315 1.71 2.53 -15.74
C ASN A 315 0.56 2.55 -16.78
N GLU A 316 -0.68 2.71 -16.35
CA GLU A 316 -1.85 2.86 -17.25
C GLU A 316 -1.69 4.08 -18.17
N ALA A 317 -1.22 5.20 -17.63
CA ALA A 317 -1.02 6.41 -18.43
C ALA A 317 0.09 6.23 -19.49
N LEU A 318 1.19 5.53 -19.16
CA LEU A 318 2.23 5.19 -20.12
C LEU A 318 1.71 4.23 -21.19
N ASP A 319 0.90 3.24 -20.82
CA ASP A 319 0.26 2.32 -21.78
C ASP A 319 -0.71 3.08 -22.71
N THR A 320 -1.44 4.04 -22.16
CA THR A 320 -2.30 4.94 -22.95
C THR A 320 -1.49 5.77 -23.94
N GLU A 321 -0.36 6.36 -23.51
CA GLU A 321 0.54 7.11 -24.42
C GLU A 321 1.14 6.20 -25.50
N HIS A 322 1.58 5.01 -25.12
CA HIS A 322 2.10 4.01 -26.06
C HIS A 322 1.04 3.60 -27.10
N TRP A 323 -0.18 3.35 -26.65
CA TRP A 323 -1.32 3.08 -27.53
C TRP A 323 -1.54 4.22 -28.54
N LYS A 324 -1.57 5.46 -28.06
CA LYS A 324 -1.78 6.66 -28.92
C LYS A 324 -0.65 6.85 -29.93
N LEU A 325 0.58 6.50 -29.58
CA LEU A 325 1.71 6.54 -30.50
C LEU A 325 1.49 5.63 -31.73
N HIS A 326 0.87 4.45 -31.51
CA HIS A 326 0.57 3.50 -32.57
C HIS A 326 -0.81 3.66 -33.20
N ASN A 327 -1.69 4.45 -32.59
CA ASN A 327 -3.06 4.70 -33.03
C ASN A 327 -3.32 6.22 -33.10
N PRO A 328 -2.73 6.96 -34.06
CA PRO A 328 -2.95 8.38 -34.18
C PRO A 328 -4.44 8.70 -34.36
N GLY A 329 -4.95 9.63 -33.58
CA GLY A 329 -6.38 9.97 -33.56
C GLY A 329 -7.22 9.21 -32.54
N SER A 330 -6.61 8.33 -31.73
CA SER A 330 -7.28 7.72 -30.58
C SER A 330 -7.69 8.79 -29.56
N ASP A 331 -8.89 8.68 -29.03
CA ASP A 331 -9.47 9.53 -27.99
C ASP A 331 -9.19 8.99 -26.56
N ARG A 332 -8.48 7.86 -26.45
CA ARG A 332 -8.12 7.28 -25.16
C ARG A 332 -7.38 8.31 -24.28
N VAL A 333 -7.83 8.44 -23.02
CA VAL A 333 -7.30 9.38 -22.03
C VAL A 333 -6.77 8.58 -20.84
N PRO A 334 -5.63 8.95 -20.23
CA PRO A 334 -5.17 8.30 -19.02
C PRO A 334 -6.22 8.30 -17.92
N HIS A 335 -6.35 7.19 -17.20
CA HIS A 335 -7.39 7.00 -16.19
C HIS A 335 -7.40 8.12 -15.14
N VAL A 336 -6.24 8.50 -14.61
CA VAL A 336 -6.13 9.61 -13.65
C VAL A 336 -6.66 10.93 -14.22
N THR A 337 -6.39 11.21 -15.49
CA THR A 337 -6.89 12.40 -16.18
C THR A 337 -8.41 12.36 -16.31
N GLN A 338 -8.95 11.20 -16.70
CA GLN A 338 -10.38 10.99 -16.85
C GLN A 338 -11.13 11.20 -15.53
N VAL A 339 -10.71 10.52 -14.46
CA VAL A 339 -11.32 10.60 -13.12
C VAL A 339 -11.36 12.05 -12.62
N LEU A 340 -10.26 12.78 -12.75
CA LEU A 340 -10.18 14.17 -12.28
C LEU A 340 -10.96 15.15 -13.16
N GLN A 341 -11.08 14.90 -14.47
CA GLN A 341 -11.89 15.71 -15.37
C GLN A 341 -13.39 15.48 -15.15
N GLU A 342 -13.84 14.26 -15.01
CA GLU A 342 -15.25 13.91 -14.75
C GLU A 342 -15.76 14.50 -13.43
N ALA A 343 -14.91 14.58 -12.43
CA ALA A 343 -15.20 15.25 -11.17
C ALA A 343 -15.30 16.79 -11.31
N GLY A 344 -14.91 17.33 -12.44
CA GLY A 344 -14.83 18.78 -12.63
C GLY A 344 -13.77 19.42 -11.76
N ALA A 345 -12.66 18.72 -11.51
CA ALA A 345 -11.54 19.18 -10.69
C ALA A 345 -11.05 20.56 -11.16
N ALA A 346 -11.55 21.60 -10.52
CA ALA A 346 -11.26 22.99 -10.84
C ALA A 346 -10.40 23.58 -9.73
N GLY A 347 -9.10 23.74 -9.96
CA GLY A 347 -8.23 24.34 -8.96
C GLY A 347 -6.89 23.60 -8.84
N PRO A 348 -6.11 23.91 -7.80
CA PRO A 348 -4.88 23.18 -7.54
C PRO A 348 -5.14 21.74 -7.11
N VAL A 349 -4.21 20.86 -7.46
CA VAL A 349 -4.20 19.47 -7.05
C VAL A 349 -2.96 19.23 -6.20
N ILE A 350 -3.14 18.74 -4.98
CA ILE A 350 -2.06 18.43 -4.04
C ILE A 350 -1.99 16.90 -3.88
N GLY A 351 -0.85 16.31 -4.23
CA GLY A 351 -0.54 14.91 -3.93
C GLY A 351 0.25 14.81 -2.64
N VAL A 352 -0.19 14.01 -1.67
CA VAL A 352 0.48 13.91 -0.36
C VAL A 352 0.51 12.47 0.15
N SER A 353 1.65 12.07 0.73
CA SER A 353 1.83 10.74 1.30
C SER A 353 2.90 10.73 2.40
N ASP A 354 3.02 9.61 3.13
CA ASP A 354 4.11 9.37 4.11
C ASP A 354 5.41 8.86 3.45
N TRP A 355 5.52 9.09 2.15
CA TRP A 355 6.63 8.70 1.27
C TRP A 355 7.29 9.94 0.70
N ILE A 356 8.48 9.81 0.12
CA ILE A 356 9.13 10.95 -0.57
C ILE A 356 8.22 11.50 -1.68
N ALA A 357 8.31 12.81 -1.94
CA ALA A 357 7.48 13.53 -2.91
C ALA A 357 7.51 12.91 -4.32
N ALA A 358 8.57 12.17 -4.65
CA ALA A 358 8.66 11.42 -5.91
C ALA A 358 7.54 10.37 -6.09
N TRP A 359 6.91 9.88 -5.00
CA TRP A 359 5.81 8.92 -5.09
C TRP A 359 4.55 9.53 -5.71
N PRO A 360 3.95 10.61 -5.19
CA PRO A 360 2.86 11.28 -5.88
C PRO A 360 3.29 11.93 -7.22
N ASP A 361 4.54 12.35 -7.38
CA ASP A 361 5.04 12.91 -8.64
C ASP A 361 5.00 11.93 -9.82
N LEU A 362 4.89 10.64 -9.58
CA LEU A 362 4.77 9.63 -10.63
C LEU A 362 3.64 9.92 -11.64
N ILE A 363 2.59 10.64 -11.23
CA ILE A 363 1.42 10.95 -12.08
C ILE A 363 1.33 12.40 -12.52
N SER A 364 2.21 13.29 -12.07
CA SER A 364 2.13 14.75 -12.26
C SER A 364 1.88 15.19 -13.71
N ARG A 365 2.46 14.46 -14.68
CA ARG A 365 2.29 14.73 -16.13
C ARG A 365 0.85 14.63 -16.64
N TRP A 366 0.03 13.81 -16.00
CA TRP A 366 -1.31 13.46 -16.48
C TRP A 366 -2.42 14.04 -15.62
N VAL A 367 -2.07 14.75 -14.56
CA VAL A 367 -3.04 15.50 -13.74
C VAL A 367 -3.48 16.74 -14.54
N PRO A 368 -4.79 16.95 -14.74
CA PRO A 368 -5.30 18.01 -15.61
C PRO A 368 -5.32 19.39 -14.92
N THR A 369 -4.16 19.85 -14.44
CA THR A 369 -3.97 21.15 -13.80
C THR A 369 -2.59 21.73 -14.09
N GLU A 370 -2.48 23.05 -14.11
CA GLU A 370 -1.18 23.76 -14.12
C GLU A 370 -0.64 24.00 -12.69
N HIS A 371 -1.43 23.70 -11.65
CA HIS A 371 -1.14 23.92 -10.24
C HIS A 371 -1.07 22.59 -9.48
N TRP A 372 -0.06 21.80 -9.83
CA TRP A 372 0.29 20.55 -9.13
C TRP A 372 1.34 20.80 -8.07
N ARG A 373 1.15 20.19 -6.88
CA ARG A 373 2.17 20.12 -5.84
C ARG A 373 2.23 18.76 -5.21
N SER A 374 3.42 18.16 -5.15
CA SER A 374 3.70 16.97 -4.37
C SER A 374 4.22 17.35 -2.99
N MET A 375 3.73 16.66 -1.96
CA MET A 375 4.18 16.77 -0.58
C MET A 375 4.56 15.39 -0.07
N GLY A 376 5.71 15.27 0.58
CA GLY A 376 6.25 13.99 1.01
C GLY A 376 7.36 14.15 2.07
N THR A 377 7.96 13.04 2.42
CA THR A 377 8.90 12.90 3.53
C THR A 377 10.34 12.83 3.06
N ASP A 378 10.76 13.77 2.21
CA ASP A 378 12.12 13.79 1.67
C ASP A 378 13.17 13.97 2.76
N GLY A 379 14.35 13.37 2.57
CA GLY A 379 15.45 13.42 3.53
C GLY A 379 15.59 12.13 4.35
N TYR A 380 16.15 12.27 5.55
CA TYR A 380 16.34 11.15 6.49
C TYR A 380 15.17 11.02 7.47
N GLY A 381 15.00 9.82 8.02
CA GLY A 381 14.13 9.57 9.16
C GLY A 381 14.56 10.38 10.40
N ARG A 382 13.66 10.59 11.32
CA ARG A 382 13.88 11.33 12.56
C ARG A 382 13.00 10.79 13.68
N SER A 383 13.56 10.62 14.88
CA SER A 383 12.81 10.16 16.04
C SER A 383 12.07 11.30 16.71
N ASP A 384 10.75 11.26 16.69
CA ASP A 384 9.87 12.17 17.41
C ASP A 384 8.44 11.58 17.48
N THR A 385 7.46 12.32 17.99
CA THR A 385 6.04 11.95 17.85
C THR A 385 5.59 12.06 16.39
N ARG A 386 4.54 11.34 16.03
CA ARG A 386 3.97 11.40 14.66
C ARG A 386 3.57 12.82 14.26
N GLU A 387 2.96 13.54 15.18
CA GLU A 387 2.55 14.94 14.99
C GLU A 387 3.76 15.84 14.71
N ALA A 388 4.81 15.73 15.51
CA ALA A 388 6.03 16.51 15.33
C ALA A 388 6.74 16.16 14.02
N LEU A 389 6.81 14.87 13.67
CA LEU A 389 7.42 14.42 12.42
C LEU A 389 6.67 14.92 11.19
N ARG A 390 5.33 14.81 11.16
CA ARG A 390 4.50 15.31 10.06
C ARG A 390 4.61 16.81 9.89
N ARG A 391 4.72 17.52 11.01
CA ARG A 391 4.96 18.95 10.98
C ARG A 391 6.36 19.31 10.48
N PHE A 392 7.38 18.56 10.88
CA PHE A 392 8.77 18.77 10.46
C PHE A 392 8.99 18.56 8.95
N VAL A 393 8.26 17.64 8.34
CA VAL A 393 8.33 17.34 6.88
C VAL A 393 7.18 17.95 6.10
N ASP A 394 6.40 18.86 6.69
CA ASP A 394 5.35 19.66 6.06
C ASP A 394 4.19 18.83 5.46
N ILE A 395 3.81 17.70 6.08
CA ILE A 395 2.68 16.86 5.60
C ILE A 395 1.52 16.74 6.58
N ASP A 396 1.50 17.57 7.63
CA ASP A 396 0.34 17.69 8.52
C ASP A 396 -0.82 18.47 7.85
N ALA A 397 -1.99 18.45 8.48
CA ALA A 397 -3.18 19.12 7.94
C ALA A 397 -2.99 20.62 7.71
N GLN A 398 -2.18 21.28 8.57
CA GLN A 398 -1.87 22.70 8.47
C GLN A 398 -1.04 23.00 7.22
N HIS A 399 0.00 22.23 6.96
CA HIS A 399 0.85 22.43 5.78
C HIS A 399 0.14 22.04 4.48
N ILE A 400 -0.70 21.00 4.49
CA ILE A 400 -1.57 20.67 3.35
C ILE A 400 -2.52 21.84 3.06
N THR A 401 -3.13 22.43 4.10
CA THR A 401 -3.99 23.60 3.97
C THR A 401 -3.20 24.80 3.40
N ALA A 402 -2.01 25.08 3.94
CA ALA A 402 -1.14 26.14 3.46
C ALA A 402 -0.75 25.93 1.99
N ALA A 403 -0.41 24.71 1.58
CA ALA A 403 -0.08 24.38 0.20
C ALA A 403 -1.22 24.70 -0.77
N VAL A 404 -2.46 24.31 -0.42
CA VAL A 404 -3.64 24.67 -1.23
C VAL A 404 -3.80 26.18 -1.36
N LEU A 405 -3.65 26.94 -0.26
CA LEU A 405 -3.79 28.39 -0.28
C LEU A 405 -2.71 29.05 -1.14
N VAL A 406 -1.48 28.56 -1.08
CA VAL A 406 -0.35 29.06 -1.91
C VAL A 406 -0.65 28.83 -3.39
N GLU A 407 -1.11 27.64 -3.78
CA GLU A 407 -1.44 27.34 -5.18
C GLU A 407 -2.66 28.15 -5.67
N LEU A 408 -3.66 28.40 -4.80
CA LEU A 408 -4.79 29.28 -5.13
C LEU A 408 -4.33 30.74 -5.34
N SER A 409 -3.33 31.20 -4.59
CA SER A 409 -2.74 32.52 -4.81
C SER A 409 -1.96 32.60 -6.12
N ALA A 410 -1.15 31.58 -6.42
CA ALA A 410 -0.43 31.49 -7.69
C ALA A 410 -1.37 31.50 -8.91
N LYS A 411 -2.57 30.91 -8.77
CA LYS A 411 -3.64 30.95 -9.78
C LYS A 411 -4.37 32.32 -9.83
N GLY A 412 -4.13 33.21 -8.89
CA GLY A 412 -4.81 34.50 -8.76
C GLY A 412 -6.24 34.40 -8.17
N ALA A 413 -6.61 33.26 -7.59
CA ALA A 413 -7.90 33.04 -6.94
C ALA A 413 -7.97 33.59 -5.50
N ARG A 414 -6.82 33.97 -4.92
CA ARG A 414 -6.72 34.63 -3.60
C ARG A 414 -5.63 35.70 -3.58
N PRO A 415 -5.82 36.79 -2.81
CA PRO A 415 -4.79 37.80 -2.64
C PRO A 415 -3.56 37.22 -1.91
N GLU A 416 -2.37 37.53 -2.40
CA GLU A 416 -1.09 37.06 -1.83
C GLU A 416 -0.92 37.48 -0.35
N ALA A 417 -1.36 38.69 0.02
CA ALA A 417 -1.25 39.19 1.39
C ALA A 417 -2.07 38.36 2.40
N ASP A 418 -3.26 37.89 1.99
CA ASP A 418 -4.11 37.06 2.84
C ASP A 418 -3.51 35.66 3.01
N VAL A 419 -2.93 35.11 1.92
CA VAL A 419 -2.27 33.81 1.94
C VAL A 419 -0.99 33.86 2.78
N SER A 420 -0.17 34.91 2.66
CA SER A 420 1.05 35.08 3.46
C SER A 420 0.74 35.11 4.97
N LYS A 421 -0.36 35.76 5.35
CA LYS A 421 -0.82 35.78 6.73
C LYS A 421 -1.26 34.38 7.20
N ALA A 422 -2.09 33.71 6.40
CA ALA A 422 -2.57 32.36 6.71
C ALA A 422 -1.40 31.36 6.84
N VAL A 423 -0.45 31.40 5.92
CA VAL A 423 0.75 30.53 5.96
C VAL A 423 1.59 30.80 7.21
N ALA A 424 1.78 32.06 7.62
CA ALA A 424 2.49 32.39 8.84
C ALA A 424 1.81 31.83 10.11
N GLU A 425 0.48 31.69 10.09
CA GLU A 425 -0.29 31.12 11.21
C GLU A 425 -0.28 29.57 11.18
N LEU A 426 -0.33 28.94 9.98
CA LEU A 426 -0.41 27.50 9.80
C LEU A 426 0.94 26.80 9.84
N ALA A 427 1.92 27.34 9.12
CA ALA A 427 3.24 26.75 8.89
C ALA A 427 4.31 27.35 9.82
N HIS A 428 3.97 27.65 11.07
CA HIS A 428 4.93 28.16 12.04
C HIS A 428 5.98 27.08 12.34
N GLU A 429 7.25 27.34 12.01
CA GLU A 429 8.34 26.43 12.35
C GLU A 429 8.39 26.25 13.88
N PRO A 430 8.44 25.03 14.40
CA PRO A 430 8.78 24.81 15.79
C PRO A 430 10.23 25.27 15.99
N GLN A 431 10.42 26.22 16.91
CA GLN A 431 11.76 26.67 17.30
C GLN A 431 12.57 25.57 17.98
#